data_a4d53f0ffa24e61846aa452a55b01fa2
#
_entry.id   a4d53f0ffa24e61846aa452a55b01fa2
#
_cell.length_a   1.000
_cell.length_b   1.000
_cell.length_c   1.000
_cell.angle_alpha   90.00
_cell.angle_beta   90.00
_cell.angle_gamma   90.00
#
_symmetry.space_group_name_H-M   'P 1'
#
loop_
_entity.id
_entity.type
_entity.pdbx_description
1 polymer ?
#
loop_
_entity_poly.entity_id
_entity_poly.type
_entity_poly.pdbx_seq_one_letter_code
_entity_poly.pdbx_strand_id
1 'polypeptide(L)'
;MSKLLIVGTVAFDAIETPFGKTDKILGGAATYIGLSAANFGIQSGIVSVVGGDFPEEYLKMLNAKQVDTQGVEIVKDGKTFFWSGRYHN
;
A
#
# COMPACT_ATOMS: atom_id res chain seq x y z
N MET A 1 -13.67 -11.71 -17.18
CA MET A 1 -12.33 -11.82 -16.59
C MET A 1 -12.43 -11.75 -15.08
N SER A 2 -11.68 -12.60 -14.41
CA SER A 2 -11.62 -12.59 -12.96
C SER A 2 -10.75 -11.45 -12.46
N LYS A 3 -11.12 -10.92 -11.31
CA LYS A 3 -10.39 -9.85 -10.65
C LYS A 3 -10.24 -10.26 -9.17
N LEU A 4 -9.02 -10.17 -8.67
CA LEU A 4 -8.75 -10.48 -7.27
C LEU A 4 -9.20 -9.30 -6.40
N LEU A 5 -10.00 -9.59 -5.39
CA LEU A 5 -10.43 -8.58 -4.42
C LEU A 5 -9.56 -8.74 -3.17
N ILE A 6 -8.94 -7.65 -2.75
CA ILE A 6 -8.04 -7.64 -1.61
C ILE A 6 -8.60 -6.70 -0.55
N VAL A 7 -8.85 -7.24 0.64
CA VAL A 7 -9.26 -6.43 1.80
C VAL A 7 -8.10 -6.45 2.79
N GLY A 8 -7.50 -5.30 3.04
CA GLY A 8 -6.35 -5.24 3.92
C GLY A 8 -5.76 -3.85 4.02
N THR A 9 -4.57 -3.76 4.61
CA THR A 9 -3.94 -2.46 4.86
C THR A 9 -3.23 -1.92 3.64
N VAL A 10 -3.39 -0.61 3.46
CA VAL A 10 -2.52 0.24 2.65
C VAL A 10 -1.91 1.23 3.64
N ALA A 11 -0.61 1.28 3.71
CA ALA A 11 0.07 1.93 4.83
C ALA A 11 1.41 2.51 4.41
N PHE A 12 2.03 3.22 5.34
CA PHE A 12 3.44 3.60 5.23
C PHE A 12 4.27 2.68 6.10
N ASP A 13 5.41 2.27 5.60
CA ASP A 13 6.38 1.49 6.36
C ASP A 13 7.69 2.27 6.45
N ALA A 14 8.35 2.16 7.60
CA ALA A 14 9.71 2.65 7.78
C ALA A 14 10.52 1.55 8.45
N ILE A 15 11.68 1.26 7.92
CA ILE A 15 12.51 0.15 8.39
C ILE A 15 13.92 0.66 8.67
N GLU A 16 14.45 0.29 9.83
CA GLU A 16 15.83 0.57 10.18
C GLU A 16 16.54 -0.74 10.55
N THR A 17 17.68 -0.95 9.92
CA THR A 17 18.54 -2.11 10.18
C THR A 17 19.95 -1.61 10.46
N PRO A 18 20.87 -2.48 10.91
CA PRO A 18 22.28 -2.09 11.05
C PRO A 18 22.93 -1.61 9.75
N PHE A 19 22.32 -1.94 8.61
CA PHE A 19 22.88 -1.62 7.30
C PHE A 19 22.25 -0.40 6.64
N GLY A 20 21.17 0.13 7.22
CA GLY A 20 20.53 1.28 6.62
C GLY A 20 19.16 1.55 7.18
N LYS A 21 18.55 2.61 6.67
CA LYS A 21 17.26 3.10 7.13
C LYS A 21 16.44 3.57 5.96
N THR A 22 15.16 3.23 5.96
CA THR A 22 14.20 3.79 5.01
C THR A 22 13.24 4.69 5.75
N ASP A 23 12.81 5.76 5.08
CA ASP A 23 11.72 6.60 5.57
C ASP A 23 10.38 6.00 5.16
N LYS A 24 9.32 6.79 5.28
CA LYS A 24 7.97 6.36 4.92
C LYS A 24 7.90 5.91 3.47
N ILE A 25 7.72 4.63 3.27
CA ILE A 25 7.54 4.06 1.95
C ILE A 25 6.17 3.39 1.88
N LEU A 26 5.65 3.24 0.67
CA LEU A 26 4.37 2.59 0.46
C LEU A 26 4.47 1.12 0.90
N GLY A 27 3.55 0.70 1.75
CA GLY A 27 3.53 -0.63 2.30
C GLY A 27 2.12 -1.09 2.64
N GLY A 28 2.05 -2.06 3.54
CA GLY A 28 0.80 -2.68 3.94
C GLY A 28 0.53 -3.95 3.15
N ALA A 29 -0.18 -4.89 3.79
CA ALA A 29 -0.41 -6.21 3.21
C ALA A 29 -1.17 -6.13 1.88
N ALA A 30 -2.19 -5.27 1.79
CA ALA A 30 -2.97 -5.16 0.56
C ALA A 30 -2.14 -4.63 -0.59
N THR A 31 -1.25 -3.66 -0.33
CA THR A 31 -0.36 -3.11 -1.34
C THR A 31 0.54 -4.21 -1.90
N TYR A 32 1.18 -4.98 -1.04
CA TYR A 32 2.11 -6.02 -1.48
C TYR A 32 1.40 -7.13 -2.25
N ILE A 33 0.20 -7.54 -1.80
CA ILE A 33 -0.57 -8.55 -2.50
C ILE A 33 -0.97 -8.06 -3.89
N GLY A 34 -1.42 -6.81 -3.99
CA GLY A 34 -1.83 -6.23 -5.27
C GLY A 34 -0.67 -6.14 -6.26
N LEU A 35 0.48 -5.64 -5.80
CA LEU A 35 1.66 -5.54 -6.65
C LEU A 35 2.19 -6.91 -7.06
N SER A 36 2.14 -7.88 -6.15
CA SER A 36 2.54 -9.24 -6.46
C SER A 36 1.62 -9.86 -7.51
N ALA A 37 0.31 -9.69 -7.36
CA ALA A 37 -0.66 -10.19 -8.33
C ALA A 37 -0.43 -9.57 -9.72
N ALA A 38 -0.11 -8.28 -9.76
CA ALA A 38 0.17 -7.58 -11.01
C ALA A 38 1.38 -8.18 -11.74
N ASN A 39 2.40 -8.62 -11.00
CA ASN A 39 3.56 -9.28 -11.59
C ASN A 39 3.20 -10.59 -12.28
N PHE A 40 2.09 -11.20 -11.91
CA PHE A 40 1.58 -12.41 -12.56
C PHE A 40 0.46 -12.11 -13.57
N GLY A 41 0.27 -10.84 -13.92
CA GLY A 41 -0.75 -10.43 -14.88
C GLY A 41 -2.17 -10.50 -14.34
N ILE A 42 -2.34 -10.55 -13.03
CA ILE A 42 -3.65 -10.64 -12.38
C ILE A 42 -4.11 -9.25 -11.99
N GLN A 43 -5.28 -8.84 -12.47
CA GLN A 43 -5.90 -7.59 -12.04
C GLN A 43 -6.46 -7.74 -10.62
N SER A 44 -6.33 -6.70 -9.83
CA SER A 44 -6.86 -6.70 -8.47
C SER A 44 -7.55 -5.40 -8.14
N GLY A 45 -8.38 -5.44 -7.09
CA GLY A 45 -8.97 -4.25 -6.50
C GLY A 45 -8.75 -4.30 -5.00
N ILE A 46 -8.42 -3.16 -4.42
CA ILE A 46 -8.15 -3.05 -2.98
C ILE A 46 -9.31 -2.35 -2.29
N VAL A 47 -9.78 -2.93 -1.19
CA VAL A 47 -10.71 -2.29 -0.25
C VAL A 47 -9.91 -1.99 1.01
N SER A 48 -9.73 -0.71 1.30
CA SER A 48 -8.93 -0.27 2.43
C SER A 48 -9.30 1.15 2.81
N VAL A 49 -8.59 1.71 3.77
CA VAL A 49 -8.76 3.10 4.19
C VAL A 49 -7.39 3.73 4.39
N VAL A 50 -7.26 4.97 3.95
CA VAL A 50 -6.05 5.78 4.17
C VAL A 50 -6.45 7.14 4.69
N GLY A 51 -5.49 7.87 5.26
CA GLY A 51 -5.73 9.24 5.69
C GLY A 51 -5.51 10.24 4.56
N GLY A 52 -5.82 11.49 4.83
CA GLY A 52 -5.60 12.58 3.88
C GLY A 52 -4.13 12.85 3.59
N ASP A 53 -3.25 12.29 4.40
CA ASP A 53 -1.78 12.39 4.22
C ASP A 53 -1.22 11.41 3.19
N PHE A 54 -2.07 10.53 2.62
CA PHE A 54 -1.60 9.54 1.66
C PHE A 54 -1.41 10.19 0.30
N PRO A 55 -0.20 10.10 -0.30
CA PRO A 55 0.07 10.76 -1.58
C PRO A 55 -0.79 10.19 -2.71
N GLU A 56 -1.41 11.09 -3.46
CA GLU A 56 -2.21 10.68 -4.62
C GLU A 56 -1.38 9.95 -5.67
N GLU A 57 -0.11 10.27 -5.77
CA GLU A 57 0.80 9.61 -6.71
C GLU A 57 0.92 8.10 -6.47
N TYR A 58 0.76 7.66 -5.22
CA TYR A 58 0.78 6.22 -4.91
C TYR A 58 -0.48 5.54 -5.45
N LEU A 59 -1.63 6.21 -5.33
CA LEU A 59 -2.87 5.69 -5.90
C LEU A 59 -2.77 5.59 -7.41
N LYS A 60 -2.19 6.60 -8.05
CA LYS A 60 -1.98 6.60 -9.50
C LYS A 60 -1.04 5.48 -9.93
N MET A 61 0.01 5.26 -9.18
CA MET A 61 0.97 4.20 -9.48
C MET A 61 0.31 2.83 -9.38
N LEU A 62 -0.49 2.59 -8.34
CA LEU A 62 -1.20 1.34 -8.18
C LEU A 62 -2.18 1.11 -9.34
N ASN A 63 -2.96 2.14 -9.70
CA ASN A 63 -3.88 2.04 -10.83
C ASN A 63 -3.14 1.74 -12.14
N ALA A 64 -1.98 2.35 -12.34
CA ALA A 64 -1.17 2.11 -13.55
C ALA A 64 -0.66 0.66 -13.62
N LYS A 65 -0.54 -0.01 -12.48
CA LYS A 65 -0.12 -1.42 -12.41
C LYS A 65 -1.31 -2.37 -12.32
N GLN A 66 -2.51 -1.90 -12.69
CA GLN A 66 -3.73 -2.70 -12.69
C GLN A 66 -4.19 -3.12 -11.30
N VAL A 67 -3.87 -2.32 -10.30
CA VAL A 67 -4.39 -2.45 -8.95
C VAL A 67 -5.42 -1.33 -8.77
N ASP A 68 -6.71 -1.69 -8.84
CA ASP A 68 -7.80 -0.73 -8.76
C ASP A 68 -7.94 -0.21 -7.33
N THR A 69 -7.91 1.11 -7.18
CA THR A 69 -7.98 1.76 -5.87
C THR A 69 -9.32 2.44 -5.60
N GLN A 70 -10.35 2.17 -6.39
CA GLN A 70 -11.68 2.77 -6.18
C GLN A 70 -12.27 2.40 -4.81
N GLY A 71 -11.91 1.25 -4.27
CA GLY A 71 -12.36 0.80 -2.95
C GLY A 71 -11.52 1.33 -1.79
N VAL A 72 -10.54 2.19 -2.06
CA VAL A 72 -9.72 2.80 -1.00
C VAL A 72 -10.40 4.09 -0.56
N GLU A 73 -10.90 4.11 0.68
CA GLU A 73 -11.52 5.30 1.26
C GLU A 73 -10.45 6.24 1.79
N ILE A 74 -10.60 7.53 1.49
CA ILE A 74 -9.68 8.56 1.98
C ILE A 74 -10.40 9.37 3.06
N VAL A 75 -9.89 9.28 4.29
CA VAL A 75 -10.41 10.05 5.42
C VAL A 75 -9.56 11.32 5.55
N LYS A 76 -10.09 12.43 5.10
CA LYS A 76 -9.34 13.68 4.95
C LYS A 76 -8.64 14.15 6.21
N ASP A 77 -9.29 14.01 7.36
CA ASP A 77 -8.76 14.45 8.64
C ASP A 77 -8.01 13.33 9.38
N GLY A 78 -7.95 12.15 8.77
CA GLY A 78 -7.27 11.00 9.34
C GLY A 78 -5.83 10.91 8.91
N LYS A 79 -5.13 9.99 9.53
CA LYS A 79 -3.76 9.63 9.17
C LYS A 79 -3.72 8.22 8.64
N THR A 80 -2.90 8.01 7.61
CA THR A 80 -2.65 6.68 7.07
C THR A 80 -1.93 5.84 8.12
N PHE A 81 -2.28 4.56 8.20
CA PHE A 81 -1.60 3.63 9.09
C PHE A 81 -0.10 3.64 8.80
N PHE A 82 0.68 3.74 9.86
CA PHE A 82 2.14 3.82 9.77
C PHE A 82 2.75 2.74 10.65
N TRP A 83 3.64 1.95 10.06
CA TRP A 83 4.40 0.94 10.80
C TRP A 83 5.88 1.24 10.68
N SER A 84 6.58 1.16 11.80
CA SER A 84 8.02 1.31 11.76
C SER A 84 8.67 0.20 12.57
N GLY A 85 9.76 -0.32 12.06
CA GLY A 85 10.49 -1.39 12.70
C GLY A 85 11.99 -1.13 12.70
N ARG A 86 12.63 -1.50 13.79
CA ARG A 86 14.07 -1.43 13.90
C ARG A 86 14.57 -2.83 14.19
N TYR A 87 15.51 -3.28 13.37
CA TYR A 87 16.09 -4.61 13.49
C TYR A 87 17.53 -4.52 13.96
N HIS A 88 17.87 -5.39 14.91
CA HIS A 88 19.21 -5.49 15.48
C HIS A 88 19.79 -6.87 15.20
N ASN A 89 21.09 -6.96 15.07
CA ASN A 89 21.77 -8.25 14.99
C ASN A 89 22.00 -8.82 16.37
#